data_8fb551d469230a6f42ed6a36573b4805
#
_entry.id   8fb551d469230a6f42ed6a36573b4805
#
_cell.length_a   1.000
_cell.length_b   1.000
_cell.length_c   1.000
_cell.angle_alpha   90.00
_cell.angle_beta   90.00
_cell.angle_gamma   90.00
#
_symmetry.space_group_name_H-M   'P 1'
#
loop_
_entity.id
_entity.type
_entity.pdbx_description
1 polymer ?
#
loop_
_entity_poly.entity_id
_entity_poly.type
_entity_poly.pdbx_seq_one_letter_code
_entity_poly.pdbx_strand_id
1 'polypeptide(L)' 'MKTMYLIEHYAINRKNGVWSLTSFSRVDYHEKNIVMKSVKKQGFQYDRSEKAYILKTDPVEFCADKAVTVKSYAI' A
#
# COMPACT_ATOMS: atom_id res chain seq x y z
N MET A 1 16.31 -16.11 13.10
CA MET A 1 14.95 -15.60 12.81
C MET A 1 14.91 -15.00 11.43
N LYS A 2 13.84 -15.27 10.71
CA LYS A 2 13.64 -14.73 9.36
C LYS A 2 12.68 -13.55 9.42
N THR A 3 13.02 -12.47 8.73
CA THR A 3 12.14 -11.30 8.61
C THR A 3 11.26 -11.45 7.39
N MET A 4 9.97 -11.32 7.59
CA MET A 4 8.97 -11.31 6.54
C MET A 4 8.27 -9.96 6.49
N TYR A 5 7.60 -9.69 5.41
CA TYR A 5 6.89 -8.42 5.20
C TYR A 5 5.43 -8.68 4.89
N LEU A 6 4.56 -7.93 5.55
CA LEU A 6 3.13 -7.91 5.25
C LEU A 6 2.86 -6.67 4.41
N ILE A 7 2.41 -6.89 3.19
CA ILE A 7 2.07 -5.81 2.26
C ILE A 7 0.56 -5.79 2.12
N GLU A 8 -0.05 -4.68 2.53
CA GLU A 8 -1.50 -4.52 2.54
C GLU A 8 -1.90 -3.41 1.59
N HIS A 9 -2.92 -3.69 0.78
CA HIS A 9 -3.51 -2.74 -0.16
C HIS A 9 -4.86 -2.28 0.36
N TYR A 10 -5.08 -0.96 0.32
CA TYR A 10 -6.30 -0.33 0.82
C TYR A 10 -6.93 0.57 -0.22
N ALA A 11 -8.24 0.74 -0.11
CA ALA A 11 -8.96 1.84 -0.75
C ALA A 11 -9.33 2.85 0.33
N ILE A 12 -9.10 4.14 0.06
CA ILE A 12 -9.41 5.23 0.98
C ILE A 12 -10.61 5.97 0.43
N ASN A 13 -11.73 5.94 1.14
CA ASN A 13 -12.93 6.66 0.73
C ASN A 13 -12.69 8.17 0.87
N ARG A 14 -12.87 8.92 -0.23
CA ARG A 14 -12.62 10.37 -0.23
C ARG A 14 -13.61 11.16 0.60
N LYS A 15 -14.82 10.64 0.79
CA LYS A 15 -15.86 11.34 1.53
C LYS A 15 -15.65 11.28 3.03
N ASN A 16 -15.27 10.12 3.56
CA ASN A 16 -15.15 9.92 5.01
C ASN A 16 -13.74 9.54 5.48
N GLY A 17 -12.79 9.36 4.56
CA GLY A 17 -11.40 9.00 4.89
C GLY A 17 -11.21 7.59 5.43
N VAL A 18 -12.22 6.74 5.34
CA VAL A 18 -12.14 5.37 5.85
C VAL A 18 -11.30 4.49 4.91
N TRP A 19 -10.39 3.73 5.49
CA TRP A 19 -9.53 2.78 4.78
C TRP A 19 -10.19 1.40 4.80
N SER A 20 -10.27 0.80 3.63
CA SER A 20 -10.81 -0.56 3.47
C SER A 20 -9.75 -1.46 2.86
N LEU A 21 -9.41 -2.56 3.54
CA LEU A 21 -8.44 -3.53 3.04
C LEU A 21 -9.00 -4.23 1.80
N THR A 22 -8.27 -4.14 0.70
CA THR A 22 -8.67 -4.79 -0.57
C THR A 22 -7.92 -6.09 -0.82
N SER A 23 -6.64 -6.14 -0.44
CA SER A 23 -5.84 -7.34 -0.58
C SER A 23 -4.60 -7.25 0.30
N PHE A 24 -3.96 -8.38 0.56
CA PHE A 24 -2.68 -8.41 1.26
C PHE A 24 -1.85 -9.60 0.78
N SER A 25 -0.54 -9.51 1.01
CA SER A 25 0.37 -10.63 0.77
C SER A 25 1.49 -10.62 1.80
N ARG A 26 1.99 -11.81 2.12
CA ARG A 26 3.15 -12.01 2.98
C ARG A 26 4.31 -12.44 2.12
N VAL A 27 5.39 -11.67 2.16
CA VAL A 27 6.50 -11.84 1.21
C VAL A 27 7.83 -11.74 1.95
N ASP A 28 8.88 -12.32 1.36
CA ASP A 28 10.24 -12.15 1.85
C ASP A 28 10.87 -10.86 1.29
N TYR A 29 12.15 -10.65 1.63
CA TYR A 29 12.85 -9.43 1.23
C TYR A 29 12.90 -9.24 -0.29
N HIS A 30 13.17 -10.31 -1.05
CA HIS A 30 13.27 -10.19 -2.53
C HIS A 30 11.93 -9.84 -3.15
N GLU A 31 10.88 -10.52 -2.71
CA GLU A 31 9.52 -10.24 -3.19
C GLU A 31 9.06 -8.86 -2.75
N LYS A 32 9.42 -8.43 -1.54
CA LYS A 32 9.13 -7.06 -1.07
C LYS A 32 9.70 -6.04 -2.05
N ASN A 33 10.97 -6.19 -2.45
CA ASN A 33 11.62 -5.26 -3.35
C ASN A 33 10.92 -5.19 -4.71
N ILE A 34 10.50 -6.35 -5.24
CA ILE A 34 9.77 -6.41 -6.51
C ILE A 34 8.44 -5.68 -6.39
N VAL A 35 7.68 -5.94 -5.33
CA VAL A 35 6.39 -5.30 -5.10
C VAL A 35 6.55 -3.79 -4.94
N MET A 36 7.54 -3.34 -4.16
CA MET A 36 7.74 -1.92 -3.93
C MET A 36 8.20 -1.18 -5.19
N LYS A 37 8.99 -1.81 -6.05
CA LYS A 37 9.33 -1.24 -7.35
C LYS A 37 8.09 -1.06 -8.22
N SER A 38 7.21 -2.06 -8.25
CA SER A 38 5.94 -2.00 -8.97
C SER A 38 5.05 -0.88 -8.44
N VAL A 39 4.92 -0.76 -7.12
CA VAL A 39 4.14 0.30 -6.46
C VAL A 39 4.63 1.69 -6.87
N LYS A 40 5.94 1.91 -6.80
CA LYS A 40 6.54 3.20 -7.21
C LYS A 40 6.34 3.48 -8.69
N LYS A 41 6.46 2.45 -9.53
CA LYS A 41 6.25 2.57 -10.97
C LYS A 41 4.82 2.95 -11.33
N GLN A 42 3.85 2.53 -10.54
CA GLN A 42 2.45 2.87 -10.72
C GLN A 42 2.11 4.32 -10.31
N GLY A 43 3.05 5.02 -9.69
CA GLY A 43 2.86 6.41 -9.28
C GLY A 43 2.56 6.62 -7.80
N PHE A 44 2.59 5.60 -6.99
CA PHE A 44 2.43 5.74 -5.54
C PHE A 44 3.58 6.56 -4.96
N GLN A 45 3.25 7.45 -4.03
CA GLN A 45 4.22 8.27 -3.32
C GLN A 45 4.07 8.08 -1.81
N TYR A 46 5.19 8.01 -1.11
CA TYR A 46 5.17 7.81 0.34
C TYR A 46 4.67 9.07 1.06
N ASP A 47 3.67 8.91 1.90
CA ASP A 47 3.12 9.96 2.74
C ASP A 47 3.53 9.72 4.19
N ARG A 48 4.30 10.65 4.76
CA ARG A 48 4.80 10.51 6.13
C ARG A 48 3.70 10.59 7.19
N SER A 49 2.68 11.39 6.97
CA SER A 49 1.59 11.54 7.92
C SER A 49 0.72 10.29 7.98
N GLU A 50 0.50 9.66 6.83
CA GLU A 50 -0.29 8.42 6.75
C GLU A 50 0.57 7.17 6.96
N LYS A 51 1.90 7.31 6.88
CA LYS A 51 2.87 6.21 6.97
C LYS A 51 2.58 5.10 5.95
N ALA A 52 2.24 5.51 4.72
CA ALA A 52 1.88 4.60 3.65
C ALA A 52 2.20 5.22 2.29
N TYR A 53 2.23 4.38 1.27
CA TYR A 53 2.34 4.82 -0.12
C TYR A 53 0.94 5.10 -0.65
N ILE A 54 0.72 6.31 -1.14
CA ILE A 54 -0.61 6.77 -1.56
C ILE A 54 -0.61 7.03 -3.06
N LEU A 55 -1.64 6.56 -3.74
CA LEU A 55 -1.94 6.89 -5.14
C LEU A 55 -3.31 7.55 -5.20
N LYS A 56 -3.32 8.81 -5.63
CA LYS A 56 -4.57 9.54 -5.85
C LYS A 56 -5.10 9.17 -7.23
N THR A 57 -6.31 8.64 -7.26
CA THR A 57 -6.96 8.24 -8.50
C THR A 57 -7.71 9.41 -9.12
N ASP A 58 -8.10 9.24 -10.39
CA ASP A 58 -8.89 10.25 -11.10
C ASP A 58 -10.25 10.43 -10.41
N PRO A 59 -10.61 11.65 -9.97
CA PRO A 59 -11.89 11.90 -9.31
C PRO A 59 -13.12 11.64 -10.17
N VAL A 60 -12.96 11.59 -11.48
CA VAL A 60 -14.08 11.30 -12.39
C VAL A 60 -14.42 9.81 -12.38
N GLU A 61 -13.42 8.94 -12.30
CA GLU A 61 -13.60 7.49 -12.40
C GLU A 61 -13.78 6.80 -11.06
N PHE A 62 -13.13 7.30 -10.01
CA PHE A 62 -13.07 6.60 -8.73
C PHE A 62 -13.40 7.53 -7.56
N CYS A 63 -14.18 7.00 -6.63
CA CYS A 63 -14.52 7.70 -5.39
C CYS A 63 -13.51 7.42 -4.27
N ALA A 64 -12.40 6.79 -4.58
CA ALA A 64 -11.43 6.37 -3.58
C ALA A 64 -9.99 6.53 -4.09
N ASP A 65 -9.09 6.84 -3.17
CA ASP A 65 -7.66 6.75 -3.40
C ASP A 65 -7.17 5.36 -3.04
N LYS A 66 -5.95 5.03 -3.44
CA LYS A 66 -5.32 3.74 -3.12
C LYS A 66 -4.16 3.96 -2.16
N ALA A 67 -3.97 3.00 -1.26
CA ALA A 67 -2.85 3.02 -0.32
C ALA A 67 -2.21 1.65 -0.21
N VAL A 68 -0.90 1.65 0.03
CA VAL A 68 -0.13 0.41 0.28
C VAL A 68 0.69 0.61 1.53
N THR A 69 0.56 -0.30 2.48
CA THR A 69 1.37 -0.33 3.69
C THR A 69 2.30 -1.53 3.69
N VAL A 70 3.48 -1.35 4.27
CA VAL A 70 4.48 -2.42 4.41
C VAL A 70 4.86 -2.52 5.88
N LYS A 71 4.67 -3.70 6.46
CA LYS A 71 5.03 -3.97 7.84
C LYS A 71 5.99 -5.15 7.88
N SER A 72 7.03 -5.07 8.71
CA SER A 72 7.94 -6.19 8.92
C SER A 72 7.57 -6.96 10.17
N TYR A 73 7.80 -8.27 10.14
CA TYR A 73 7.60 -9.13 11.31
C TYR A 73 8.58 -10.29 11.25
N ALA A 74 8.88 -10.84 12.42
CA ALA A 74 9.80 -11.97 12.56
C ALA A 74 9.02 -13.28 12.71
N ILE A 75 9.56 -14.34 12.09
CA ILE A 75 9.03 -15.70 12.23
C ILE A 75 10.11 -16.65 12.69
#